data_efd252739f49dc8a1e244959b3bd8c5a
#
_entry.id   efd252739f49dc8a1e244959b3bd8c5a
#
_cell.length_a   1.000
_cell.length_b   1.000
_cell.length_c   1.000
_cell.angle_alpha   90.00
_cell.angle_beta   90.00
_cell.angle_gamma   90.00
#
_symmetry.space_group_name_H-M   'P 1'
#
loop_
_entity.id
_entity.type
_entity.pdbx_description
1 polymer ?
#
loop_
_entity_poly.entity_id
_entity_poly.type
_entity_poly.pdbx_seq_one_letter_code
_entity_poly.pdbx_strand_id
1 'polypeptide(L)'
;MHEGHRERMYGRLYEHGESFTDCELLETLLYNFITRKNTNPIAHQLLDCFGDMYGVFHATPRMLSLVSGIGKKTAEQLYLLGNIFRRVSDSAQTFTRLYNYGEVADFIGSRFEGLCYERLDLYMTNSENVLICTKSVTCADGSKVDIDDNLLSCILTEVQPVSLIVAHNHPSGDCTPSKEDDAALERIGKVCRMHGVFLRESVIYTKKGTYSYYLQNRIEKFR
;
A
#
# COMPACT_ATOMS: atom_id res chain seq x y z
N MET A 1 -35.83 5.13 -5.33
CA MET A 1 -35.24 6.20 -6.18
C MET A 1 -33.82 6.62 -5.76
N HIS A 2 -33.35 6.26 -4.55
CA HIS A 2 -31.98 6.64 -4.09
C HIS A 2 -30.90 5.58 -4.35
N GLU A 3 -31.24 4.33 -4.54
CA GLU A 3 -30.29 3.23 -4.75
C GLU A 3 -29.52 3.39 -6.06
N GLY A 4 -30.20 3.64 -7.17
CA GLY A 4 -29.52 3.83 -8.45
C GLY A 4 -28.65 5.11 -8.56
N HIS A 5 -28.85 6.11 -7.67
CA HIS A 5 -27.97 7.27 -7.60
C HIS A 5 -26.64 6.89 -6.90
N ARG A 6 -26.71 6.17 -5.80
CA ARG A 6 -25.52 5.71 -5.05
C ARG A 6 -24.62 4.80 -5.89
N GLU A 7 -25.22 3.85 -6.61
CA GLU A 7 -24.48 2.97 -7.52
C GLU A 7 -23.75 3.76 -8.61
N ARG A 8 -24.42 4.75 -9.23
CA ARG A 8 -23.77 5.62 -10.24
C ARG A 8 -22.65 6.46 -9.64
N MET A 9 -22.78 6.96 -8.42
CA MET A 9 -21.72 7.73 -7.75
C MET A 9 -20.51 6.85 -7.45
N TYR A 10 -20.70 5.60 -7.00
CA TYR A 10 -19.59 4.67 -6.83
C TYR A 10 -18.93 4.29 -8.16
N GLY A 11 -19.71 4.03 -9.21
CA GLY A 11 -19.18 3.78 -10.56
C GLY A 11 -18.29 4.94 -11.03
N ARG A 12 -18.78 6.18 -10.93
CA ARG A 12 -18.01 7.38 -11.24
C ARG A 12 -16.74 7.53 -10.38
N LEU A 13 -16.82 7.19 -9.09
CA LEU A 13 -15.67 7.24 -8.20
C LEU A 13 -14.55 6.30 -8.63
N TYR A 14 -14.88 5.09 -9.10
CA TYR A 14 -13.90 4.11 -9.59
C TYR A 14 -13.28 4.53 -10.93
N GLU A 15 -14.06 5.14 -11.82
CA GLU A 15 -13.60 5.51 -13.16
C GLU A 15 -12.91 6.88 -13.20
N HIS A 16 -13.36 7.84 -12.37
CA HIS A 16 -12.96 9.25 -12.43
C HIS A 16 -12.92 9.91 -11.05
N GLY A 17 -12.36 9.22 -10.05
CA GLY A 17 -12.33 9.70 -8.66
C GLY A 17 -11.64 11.06 -8.47
N GLU A 18 -10.63 11.34 -9.27
CA GLU A 18 -9.91 12.62 -9.27
C GLU A 18 -10.75 13.82 -9.70
N SER A 19 -11.86 13.59 -10.39
CA SER A 19 -12.79 14.65 -10.81
C SER A 19 -13.87 14.98 -9.78
N PHE A 20 -13.91 14.26 -8.65
CA PHE A 20 -14.89 14.50 -7.60
C PHE A 20 -14.60 15.79 -6.85
N THR A 21 -15.64 16.58 -6.64
CA THR A 21 -15.59 17.69 -5.70
C THR A 21 -15.58 17.19 -4.26
N ASP A 22 -15.12 18.01 -3.32
CA ASP A 22 -15.15 17.71 -1.87
C ASP A 22 -16.55 17.33 -1.40
N CYS A 23 -17.58 18.02 -1.94
CA CYS A 23 -18.95 17.72 -1.63
C CYS A 23 -19.39 16.32 -2.12
N GLU A 24 -19.03 15.94 -3.35
CA GLU A 24 -19.36 14.63 -3.90
C GLU A 24 -18.63 13.50 -3.16
N LEU A 25 -17.37 13.71 -2.77
CA LEU A 25 -16.62 12.75 -1.95
C LEU A 25 -17.28 12.58 -0.57
N LEU A 26 -17.62 13.69 0.09
CA LEU A 26 -18.24 13.67 1.40
C LEU A 26 -19.67 13.07 1.35
N GLU A 27 -20.44 13.40 0.31
CA GLU A 27 -21.75 12.79 0.06
C GLU A 27 -21.64 11.28 -0.07
N THR A 28 -20.70 10.82 -0.90
CA THR A 28 -20.46 9.39 -1.16
C THR A 28 -20.00 8.66 0.10
N LEU A 29 -19.12 9.27 0.88
CA LEU A 29 -18.68 8.74 2.17
C LEU A 29 -19.86 8.56 3.13
N LEU A 30 -20.74 9.55 3.20
CA LEU A 30 -21.92 9.55 4.09
C LEU A 30 -22.93 8.46 3.74
N TYR A 31 -22.93 7.90 2.52
CA TYR A 31 -23.78 6.74 2.18
C TYR A 31 -23.58 5.54 3.11
N ASN A 32 -22.36 5.36 3.61
CA ASN A 32 -22.01 4.25 4.49
C ASN A 32 -22.57 4.42 5.92
N PHE A 33 -22.88 5.66 6.31
CA PHE A 33 -23.31 6.00 7.66
C PHE A 33 -24.78 6.37 7.74
N ILE A 34 -25.34 6.88 6.62
CA ILE A 34 -26.71 7.40 6.53
C ILE A 34 -27.43 6.71 5.38
N THR A 35 -28.07 5.58 5.67
CA THR A 35 -28.66 4.71 4.64
C THR A 35 -29.97 5.19 4.04
N ARG A 36 -30.76 5.95 4.78
CA ARG A 36 -32.18 6.26 4.43
C ARG A 36 -32.46 7.72 4.08
N LYS A 37 -31.44 8.60 4.09
CA LYS A 37 -31.60 10.03 3.82
C LYS A 37 -30.79 10.44 2.60
N ASN A 38 -31.18 11.54 1.98
CA ASN A 38 -30.32 12.22 1.02
C ASN A 38 -29.13 12.86 1.77
N THR A 39 -27.91 12.47 1.39
CA THR A 39 -26.68 12.92 2.04
C THR A 39 -26.07 14.14 1.39
N ASN A 40 -26.50 14.51 0.18
CA ASN A 40 -25.99 15.69 -0.54
C ASN A 40 -26.19 17.00 0.27
N PRO A 41 -27.41 17.33 0.79
CA PRO A 41 -27.57 18.53 1.61
C PRO A 41 -26.75 18.49 2.90
N ILE A 42 -26.52 17.30 3.45
CA ILE A 42 -25.72 17.14 4.68
C ILE A 42 -24.23 17.40 4.38
N ALA A 43 -23.71 16.92 3.24
CA ALA A 43 -22.36 17.18 2.79
C ALA A 43 -22.12 18.68 2.58
N HIS A 44 -23.04 19.38 1.92
CA HIS A 44 -22.98 20.84 1.78
C HIS A 44 -22.94 21.55 3.12
N GLN A 45 -23.87 21.21 4.05
CA GLN A 45 -23.90 21.82 5.38
C GLN A 45 -22.61 21.58 6.18
N LEU A 46 -22.00 20.40 6.06
CA LEU A 46 -20.72 20.14 6.71
C LEU A 46 -19.61 21.05 6.15
N LEU A 47 -19.50 21.18 4.83
CA LEU A 47 -18.51 22.07 4.21
C LEU A 47 -18.79 23.54 4.55
N ASP A 48 -20.05 23.98 4.53
CA ASP A 48 -20.41 25.34 4.91
C ASP A 48 -20.06 25.66 6.36
N CYS A 49 -20.26 24.68 7.27
CA CYS A 49 -19.96 24.86 8.69
C CYS A 49 -18.46 24.81 9.04
N PHE A 50 -17.68 24.02 8.32
CA PHE A 50 -16.28 23.74 8.66
C PHE A 50 -15.28 24.23 7.62
N GLY A 51 -15.74 24.80 6.51
CA GLY A 51 -14.97 25.44 5.46
C GLY A 51 -14.51 24.50 4.35
N ASP A 52 -13.91 23.37 4.71
CA ASP A 52 -13.36 22.38 3.77
C ASP A 52 -13.31 20.98 4.38
N MET A 53 -12.81 20.00 3.63
CA MET A 53 -12.61 18.62 4.12
C MET A 53 -11.68 18.57 5.33
N TYR A 54 -10.64 19.42 5.36
CA TYR A 54 -9.73 19.49 6.50
C TYR A 54 -10.49 19.87 7.77
N GLY A 55 -11.31 20.92 7.73
CA GLY A 55 -12.14 21.36 8.85
C GLY A 55 -13.11 20.28 9.30
N VAL A 56 -13.78 19.61 8.38
CA VAL A 56 -14.73 18.51 8.70
C VAL A 56 -14.02 17.39 9.47
N PHE A 57 -12.88 16.91 8.99
CA PHE A 57 -12.16 15.77 9.61
C PHE A 57 -11.32 16.15 10.84
N HIS A 58 -11.17 17.45 11.16
CA HIS A 58 -10.57 17.94 12.39
C HIS A 58 -11.57 18.36 13.45
N ALA A 59 -12.86 18.47 13.08
CA ALA A 59 -13.93 18.80 14.01
C ALA A 59 -14.17 17.68 15.04
N THR A 60 -14.48 18.06 16.26
CA THR A 60 -14.82 17.09 17.32
C THR A 60 -16.21 16.48 17.08
N PRO A 61 -16.50 15.28 17.63
CA PRO A 61 -17.83 14.66 17.49
C PRO A 61 -18.96 15.56 17.99
N ARG A 62 -18.70 16.39 19.00
CA ARG A 62 -19.67 17.35 19.51
C ARG A 62 -19.99 18.45 18.49
N MET A 63 -18.97 18.98 17.82
CA MET A 63 -19.17 19.99 16.76
C MET A 63 -19.90 19.40 15.56
N LEU A 64 -19.46 18.22 15.09
CA LEU A 64 -20.11 17.53 13.96
C LEU A 64 -21.59 17.23 14.23
N SER A 65 -21.96 16.88 15.46
CA SER A 65 -23.34 16.59 15.83
C SER A 65 -24.27 17.82 15.84
N LEU A 66 -23.72 19.04 15.71
CA LEU A 66 -24.52 20.26 15.57
C LEU A 66 -25.08 20.41 14.16
N VAL A 67 -24.51 19.72 13.17
CA VAL A 67 -24.99 19.75 11.79
C VAL A 67 -26.26 18.88 11.67
N SER A 68 -27.30 19.44 11.07
CA SER A 68 -28.56 18.74 10.88
C SER A 68 -28.38 17.47 10.05
N GLY A 69 -28.89 16.36 10.56
CA GLY A 69 -28.73 15.06 9.91
C GLY A 69 -27.52 14.23 10.35
N ILE A 70 -26.58 14.81 11.08
CA ILE A 70 -25.45 14.12 11.69
C ILE A 70 -25.79 13.68 13.11
N GLY A 71 -26.06 12.40 13.28
CA GLY A 71 -26.24 11.79 14.60
C GLY A 71 -24.91 11.47 15.28
N LYS A 72 -24.97 11.19 16.60
CA LYS A 72 -23.78 10.85 17.42
C LYS A 72 -22.87 9.82 16.75
N LYS A 73 -23.45 8.71 16.26
CA LYS A 73 -22.67 7.62 15.63
C LYS A 73 -21.95 8.09 14.36
N THR A 74 -22.61 8.85 13.49
CA THR A 74 -21.99 9.40 12.27
C THR A 74 -20.88 10.39 12.62
N ALA A 75 -21.07 11.24 13.62
CA ALA A 75 -20.06 12.17 14.11
C ALA A 75 -18.81 11.44 14.63
N GLU A 76 -19.00 10.36 15.41
CA GLU A 76 -17.91 9.52 15.91
C GLU A 76 -17.14 8.82 14.76
N GLN A 77 -17.83 8.38 13.71
CA GLN A 77 -17.22 7.76 12.54
C GLN A 77 -16.41 8.77 11.70
N LEU A 78 -16.93 9.96 11.46
CA LEU A 78 -16.18 11.03 10.78
C LEU A 78 -14.92 11.42 11.57
N TYR A 79 -15.02 11.55 12.90
CA TYR A 79 -13.88 11.82 13.76
C TYR A 79 -12.83 10.71 13.73
N LEU A 80 -13.26 9.44 13.72
CA LEU A 80 -12.36 8.29 13.56
C LEU A 80 -11.59 8.36 12.24
N LEU A 81 -12.28 8.66 11.14
CA LEU A 81 -11.64 8.85 9.83
C LEU A 81 -10.63 9.99 9.85
N GLY A 82 -10.96 11.11 10.49
CA GLY A 82 -10.02 12.21 10.67
C GLY A 82 -8.76 11.81 11.43
N ASN A 83 -8.88 10.95 12.46
CA ASN A 83 -7.72 10.39 13.17
C ASN A 83 -6.89 9.44 12.29
N ILE A 84 -7.56 8.64 11.45
CA ILE A 84 -6.87 7.76 10.49
C ILE A 84 -6.10 8.60 9.47
N PHE A 85 -6.73 9.63 8.88
CA PHE A 85 -6.07 10.51 7.91
C PHE A 85 -4.84 11.22 8.49
N ARG A 86 -4.92 11.71 9.74
CA ARG A 86 -3.74 12.28 10.43
C ARG A 86 -2.60 11.28 10.52
N ARG A 87 -2.87 10.05 10.98
CA ARG A 87 -1.84 9.01 11.09
C ARG A 87 -1.24 8.62 9.73
N VAL A 88 -2.08 8.54 8.69
CA VAL A 88 -1.60 8.28 7.33
C VAL A 88 -0.72 9.42 6.84
N SER A 89 -1.14 10.68 7.05
CA SER A 89 -0.33 11.86 6.69
C SER A 89 1.00 11.92 7.45
N ASP A 90 0.97 11.65 8.75
CA ASP A 90 2.19 11.61 9.58
C ASP A 90 3.15 10.49 9.12
N SER A 91 2.61 9.34 8.72
CA SER A 91 3.43 8.23 8.18
C SER A 91 3.90 8.47 6.75
N ALA A 92 3.14 9.20 5.94
CA ALA A 92 3.49 9.52 4.56
C ALA A 92 4.61 10.58 4.45
N GLN A 93 4.91 11.32 5.52
CA GLN A 93 6.06 12.24 5.54
C GLN A 93 7.43 11.53 5.51
N THR A 94 7.47 10.24 5.76
CA THR A 94 8.65 9.40 5.56
C THR A 94 8.48 8.56 4.30
N PHE A 95 8.52 9.20 3.13
CA PHE A 95 8.66 8.45 1.87
C PHE A 95 9.97 7.67 1.90
N THR A 96 9.88 6.35 2.03
CA THR A 96 11.06 5.49 1.94
C THR A 96 11.55 5.52 0.50
N ARG A 97 12.67 6.18 0.28
CA ARG A 97 13.35 6.20 -1.01
C ARG A 97 14.45 5.14 -1.00
N LEU A 98 14.52 4.38 -2.06
CA LEU A 98 15.46 3.26 -2.21
C LEU A 98 16.36 3.52 -3.42
N TYR A 99 17.16 4.61 -3.39
CA TYR A 99 17.97 5.02 -4.53
C TYR A 99 19.20 4.14 -4.77
N ASN A 100 19.90 3.85 -3.71
CA ASN A 100 21.18 3.14 -3.78
C ASN A 100 21.14 1.87 -2.91
N TYR A 101 22.15 1.03 -3.11
CA TYR A 101 22.24 -0.24 -2.39
C TYR A 101 22.31 -0.07 -0.87
N GLY A 102 23.02 0.95 -0.37
CA GLY A 102 23.12 1.20 1.07
C GLY A 102 21.74 1.42 1.71
N GLU A 103 20.96 2.31 1.13
CA GLU A 103 19.56 2.57 1.58
C GLU A 103 18.69 1.31 1.51
N VAL A 104 18.83 0.53 0.42
CA VAL A 104 18.12 -0.74 0.25
C VAL A 104 18.53 -1.74 1.32
N ALA A 105 19.82 -1.89 1.57
CA ALA A 105 20.34 -2.83 2.56
C ALA A 105 19.95 -2.47 4.00
N ASP A 106 20.02 -1.19 4.37
CA ASP A 106 19.61 -0.69 5.68
C ASP A 106 18.09 -0.87 5.90
N PHE A 107 17.31 -0.54 4.89
CA PHE A 107 15.86 -0.72 4.93
C PHE A 107 15.50 -2.20 5.09
N ILE A 108 16.08 -3.09 4.28
CA ILE A 108 15.88 -4.54 4.36
C ILE A 108 16.34 -5.07 5.71
N GLY A 109 17.51 -4.62 6.19
CA GLY A 109 18.02 -4.99 7.53
C GLY A 109 17.00 -4.72 8.62
N SER A 110 16.44 -3.52 8.66
CA SER A 110 15.42 -3.14 9.65
C SER A 110 14.13 -3.98 9.57
N ARG A 111 13.82 -4.52 8.40
CA ARG A 111 12.61 -5.33 8.17
C ARG A 111 12.78 -6.79 8.57
N PHE A 112 14.01 -7.32 8.47
CA PHE A 112 14.30 -8.73 8.76
C PHE A 112 14.97 -8.95 10.12
N GLU A 113 15.44 -7.90 10.77
CA GLU A 113 16.05 -8.00 12.09
C GLU A 113 15.14 -8.69 13.09
N GLY A 114 15.68 -9.68 13.82
CA GLY A 114 14.94 -10.45 14.82
C GLY A 114 14.04 -11.55 14.29
N LEU A 115 13.87 -11.71 12.97
CA LEU A 115 13.08 -12.81 12.42
C LEU A 115 13.81 -14.15 12.59
N CYS A 116 13.06 -15.14 13.09
CA CYS A 116 13.54 -16.52 13.30
C CYS A 116 13.01 -17.49 12.22
N TYR A 117 12.26 -17.01 11.26
CA TYR A 117 11.67 -17.77 10.15
C TYR A 117 11.99 -17.09 8.83
N GLU A 118 11.94 -17.85 7.74
CA GLU A 118 12.12 -17.30 6.40
C GLU A 118 10.90 -16.46 5.98
N ARG A 119 11.16 -15.30 5.40
CA ARG A 119 10.16 -14.42 4.82
C ARG A 119 10.69 -13.85 3.50
N LEU A 120 9.83 -13.80 2.51
CA LEU A 120 10.05 -13.11 1.25
C LEU A 120 9.29 -11.79 1.26
N ASP A 121 9.99 -10.71 1.02
CA ASP A 121 9.40 -9.38 0.85
C ASP A 121 9.59 -8.89 -0.59
N LEU A 122 8.54 -8.31 -1.14
CA LEU A 122 8.52 -7.65 -2.43
C LEU A 122 8.32 -6.15 -2.20
N TYR A 123 9.26 -5.34 -2.63
CA TYR A 123 9.22 -3.88 -2.50
C TYR A 123 9.02 -3.26 -3.87
N MET A 124 7.88 -2.65 -4.07
CA MET A 124 7.45 -2.05 -5.33
C MET A 124 7.67 -0.55 -5.27
N THR A 125 8.33 0.01 -6.28
CA THR A 125 8.68 1.43 -6.32
C THR A 125 8.17 2.10 -7.59
N ASN A 126 7.95 3.41 -7.51
CA ASN A 126 7.63 4.27 -8.65
C ASN A 126 8.90 4.73 -9.39
N SER A 127 8.74 5.62 -10.38
CA SER A 127 9.86 6.18 -11.19
C SER A 127 10.86 7.01 -10.39
N GLU A 128 10.48 7.49 -9.20
CA GLU A 128 11.35 8.25 -8.29
C GLU A 128 12.03 7.36 -7.25
N ASN A 129 11.95 6.03 -7.40
CA ASN A 129 12.42 5.03 -6.44
C ASN A 129 11.76 5.15 -5.04
N VAL A 130 10.59 5.75 -4.97
CA VAL A 130 9.77 5.80 -3.76
C VAL A 130 9.05 4.47 -3.61
N LEU A 131 9.11 3.87 -2.42
CA LEU A 131 8.37 2.67 -2.07
C LEU A 131 6.86 2.98 -2.08
N ILE A 132 6.11 2.32 -2.95
CA ILE A 132 4.66 2.50 -3.08
C ILE A 132 3.86 1.32 -2.51
N CYS A 133 4.46 0.13 -2.49
CA CYS A 133 3.81 -1.06 -1.93
C CYS A 133 4.84 -2.06 -1.42
N THR A 134 4.50 -2.76 -0.35
CA THR A 134 5.25 -3.89 0.18
C THR A 134 4.34 -5.09 0.31
N LYS A 135 4.77 -6.24 -0.19
CA LYS A 135 4.10 -7.52 0.04
C LYS A 135 5.05 -8.47 0.74
N SER A 136 4.65 -8.97 1.90
CA SER A 136 5.39 -10.01 2.62
C SER A 136 4.70 -11.36 2.44
N VAL A 137 5.49 -12.39 2.21
CA VAL A 137 5.05 -13.79 2.10
C VAL A 137 5.82 -14.61 3.13
N THR A 138 5.09 -15.44 3.87
CA THR A 138 5.65 -16.36 4.86
C THR A 138 5.05 -17.73 4.63
N CYS A 139 5.79 -18.79 4.95
CA CYS A 139 5.28 -20.16 4.90
C CYS A 139 4.93 -20.64 6.32
N ALA A 140 3.70 -21.11 6.50
CA ALA A 140 3.20 -21.54 7.80
C ALA A 140 3.82 -22.87 8.30
N ASP A 141 4.34 -23.68 7.39
CA ASP A 141 4.87 -25.03 7.65
C ASP A 141 6.41 -25.10 7.73
N GLY A 142 7.09 -23.94 7.65
CA GLY A 142 8.55 -23.87 7.66
C GLY A 142 9.22 -24.36 6.37
N SER A 143 8.46 -24.62 5.31
CA SER A 143 8.99 -24.84 3.96
C SER A 143 9.55 -23.52 3.40
N LYS A 144 10.32 -23.61 2.30
CA LYS A 144 10.85 -22.43 1.63
C LYS A 144 9.75 -21.46 1.25
N VAL A 145 10.01 -20.19 1.46
CA VAL A 145 9.07 -19.13 1.13
C VAL A 145 9.17 -18.80 -0.34
N ASP A 146 8.05 -18.90 -1.04
CA ASP A 146 7.93 -18.58 -2.46
C ASP A 146 6.61 -17.86 -2.73
N ILE A 147 6.54 -17.15 -3.87
CA ILE A 147 5.32 -16.48 -4.31
C ILE A 147 4.76 -17.19 -5.55
N ASP A 148 3.46 -17.41 -5.54
CA ASP A 148 2.73 -17.91 -6.71
C ASP A 148 2.74 -16.88 -7.85
N ASP A 149 3.00 -17.33 -9.08
CA ASP A 149 3.14 -16.47 -10.25
C ASP A 149 1.85 -15.70 -10.58
N ASN A 150 0.67 -16.30 -10.35
CA ASN A 150 -0.62 -15.63 -10.57
C ASN A 150 -0.85 -14.55 -9.52
N LEU A 151 -0.50 -14.83 -8.26
CA LEU A 151 -0.59 -13.84 -7.19
C LEU A 151 0.33 -12.64 -7.47
N LEU A 152 1.57 -12.91 -7.88
CA LEU A 152 2.50 -11.84 -8.26
C LEU A 152 1.95 -11.05 -9.45
N SER A 153 1.45 -11.71 -10.48
CA SER A 153 0.84 -11.07 -11.65
C SER A 153 -0.34 -10.16 -11.26
N CYS A 154 -1.24 -10.63 -10.38
CA CYS A 154 -2.33 -9.82 -9.86
C CYS A 154 -1.81 -8.56 -9.13
N ILE A 155 -0.82 -8.72 -8.25
CA ILE A 155 -0.23 -7.61 -7.50
C ILE A 155 0.38 -6.58 -8.45
N LEU A 156 1.16 -7.01 -9.45
CA LEU A 156 1.80 -6.10 -10.40
C LEU A 156 0.76 -5.37 -11.28
N THR A 157 -0.35 -6.03 -11.63
CA THR A 157 -1.45 -5.40 -12.37
C THR A 157 -2.13 -4.31 -11.56
N GLU A 158 -2.41 -4.55 -10.28
CA GLU A 158 -3.11 -3.59 -9.41
C GLU A 158 -2.21 -2.43 -8.98
N VAL A 159 -0.96 -2.71 -8.62
CA VAL A 159 -0.02 -1.70 -8.08
C VAL A 159 0.64 -0.88 -9.19
N GLN A 160 0.86 -1.49 -10.37
CA GLN A 160 1.54 -0.89 -11.54
C GLN A 160 2.88 -0.23 -11.16
N PRO A 161 3.80 -0.94 -10.49
CA PRO A 161 5.08 -0.37 -10.10
C PRO A 161 5.99 -0.20 -11.32
N VAL A 162 6.94 0.73 -11.24
CA VAL A 162 8.01 0.87 -12.24
C VAL A 162 9.09 -0.17 -12.00
N SER A 163 9.44 -0.43 -10.73
CA SER A 163 10.43 -1.45 -10.41
C SER A 163 10.09 -2.28 -9.17
N LEU A 164 10.69 -3.47 -9.12
CA LEU A 164 10.58 -4.43 -8.03
C LEU A 164 11.95 -4.71 -7.43
N ILE A 165 12.04 -4.68 -6.10
CA ILE A 165 13.13 -5.23 -5.31
C ILE A 165 12.59 -6.45 -4.56
N VAL A 166 13.31 -7.56 -4.65
CA VAL A 166 12.99 -8.81 -3.95
C VAL A 166 13.96 -8.96 -2.79
N ALA A 167 13.47 -9.34 -1.61
CA ALA A 167 14.34 -9.68 -0.50
C ALA A 167 13.81 -10.87 0.28
N HIS A 168 14.71 -11.71 0.78
CA HIS A 168 14.36 -12.75 1.74
C HIS A 168 15.49 -12.93 2.75
N ASN A 169 15.19 -13.53 3.88
CA ASN A 169 16.18 -13.78 4.91
C ASN A 169 16.47 -15.27 5.05
N HIS A 170 17.73 -15.57 5.39
CA HIS A 170 18.16 -16.91 5.79
C HIS A 170 18.46 -16.93 7.30
N PRO A 171 17.53 -17.48 8.15
CA PRO A 171 17.78 -17.61 9.58
C PRO A 171 19.02 -18.46 9.95
N SER A 172 19.43 -19.36 9.04
CA SER A 172 20.65 -20.18 9.17
C SER A 172 21.94 -19.37 9.22
N GLY A 173 21.94 -18.14 8.71
CA GLY A 173 23.08 -17.22 8.73
C GLY A 173 24.03 -17.33 7.55
N ASP A 174 23.74 -18.15 6.54
CA ASP A 174 24.44 -18.19 5.27
C ASP A 174 23.65 -17.40 4.21
N CYS A 175 24.25 -16.33 3.66
CA CYS A 175 23.63 -15.50 2.64
C CYS A 175 23.91 -15.98 1.19
N THR A 176 24.56 -17.13 1.02
CA THR A 176 24.80 -17.70 -0.31
C THR A 176 23.48 -18.15 -0.94
N PRO A 177 23.16 -17.70 -2.18
CA PRO A 177 21.95 -18.14 -2.85
C PRO A 177 21.91 -19.64 -3.10
N SER A 178 20.80 -20.27 -2.82
CA SER A 178 20.53 -21.65 -3.22
C SER A 178 20.09 -21.73 -4.69
N LYS A 179 20.06 -22.95 -5.24
CA LYS A 179 19.52 -23.17 -6.60
C LYS A 179 18.03 -22.83 -6.68
N GLU A 180 17.33 -23.05 -5.58
CA GLU A 180 15.89 -22.77 -5.47
C GLU A 180 15.63 -21.26 -5.41
N ASP A 181 16.50 -20.49 -4.74
CA ASP A 181 16.43 -19.02 -4.73
C ASP A 181 16.62 -18.47 -6.13
N ASP A 182 17.61 -18.99 -6.88
CA ASP A 182 17.82 -18.63 -8.28
C ASP A 182 16.61 -19.00 -9.15
N ALA A 183 16.03 -20.18 -8.97
CA ALA A 183 14.83 -20.60 -9.71
C ALA A 183 13.60 -19.74 -9.42
N ALA A 184 13.37 -19.39 -8.15
CA ALA A 184 12.31 -18.48 -7.75
C ALA A 184 12.51 -17.09 -8.36
N LEU A 185 13.74 -16.56 -8.30
CA LEU A 185 14.07 -15.26 -8.87
C LEU A 185 13.90 -15.24 -10.40
N GLU A 186 14.22 -16.34 -11.09
CA GLU A 186 13.99 -16.48 -12.54
C GLU A 186 12.51 -16.41 -12.90
N ARG A 187 11.63 -17.07 -12.13
CA ARG A 187 10.17 -16.99 -12.32
C ARG A 187 9.65 -15.57 -12.06
N ILE A 188 10.06 -14.96 -10.94
CA ILE A 188 9.71 -13.58 -10.61
C ILE A 188 10.14 -12.64 -11.75
N GLY A 189 11.36 -12.77 -12.27
CA GLY A 189 11.83 -11.97 -13.38
C GLY A 189 11.02 -12.15 -14.67
N LYS A 190 10.55 -13.38 -14.98
CA LYS A 190 9.65 -13.62 -16.10
C LYS A 190 8.33 -12.89 -15.95
N VAL A 191 7.72 -12.96 -14.77
CA VAL A 191 6.46 -12.24 -14.47
C VAL A 191 6.67 -10.73 -14.55
N CYS A 192 7.77 -10.20 -14.01
CA CYS A 192 8.11 -8.78 -14.12
C CYS A 192 8.19 -8.32 -15.59
N ARG A 193 8.90 -9.07 -16.45
CA ARG A 193 8.99 -8.75 -17.88
C ARG A 193 7.62 -8.74 -18.57
N MET A 194 6.74 -9.68 -18.26
CA MET A 194 5.38 -9.72 -18.82
C MET A 194 4.56 -8.47 -18.47
N HIS A 195 4.82 -7.86 -17.31
CA HIS A 195 4.15 -6.66 -16.83
C HIS A 195 4.91 -5.35 -17.11
N GLY A 196 6.06 -5.40 -17.78
CA GLY A 196 6.89 -4.22 -18.02
C GLY A 196 7.52 -3.63 -16.76
N VAL A 197 7.62 -4.41 -15.69
CA VAL A 197 8.21 -4.03 -14.40
C VAL A 197 9.70 -4.38 -14.39
N PHE A 198 10.54 -3.42 -13.99
CA PHE A 198 11.98 -3.64 -13.92
C PHE A 198 12.35 -4.38 -12.63
N LEU A 199 12.87 -5.61 -12.73
CA LEU A 199 13.46 -6.32 -11.60
C LEU A 199 14.80 -5.68 -11.25
N ARG A 200 14.79 -4.81 -10.25
CA ARG A 200 15.93 -3.93 -9.95
C ARG A 200 17.01 -4.63 -9.14
N GLU A 201 16.61 -5.37 -8.11
CA GLU A 201 17.53 -5.98 -7.15
C GLU A 201 16.92 -7.24 -6.54
N SER A 202 17.77 -8.14 -6.09
CA SER A 202 17.42 -9.21 -5.15
C SER A 202 18.45 -9.28 -4.02
N VAL A 203 17.99 -9.30 -2.78
CA VAL A 203 18.85 -9.27 -1.59
C VAL A 203 18.52 -10.45 -0.67
N ILE A 204 19.55 -11.16 -0.23
CA ILE A 204 19.44 -12.16 0.84
C ILE A 204 20.01 -11.55 2.11
N TYR A 205 19.21 -11.50 3.16
CA TYR A 205 19.60 -10.97 4.45
C TYR A 205 19.94 -12.08 5.43
N THR A 206 21.00 -11.88 6.20
CA THR A 206 21.34 -12.67 7.38
C THR A 206 21.84 -11.75 8.49
N LYS A 207 21.88 -12.25 9.73
CA LYS A 207 22.48 -11.52 10.87
C LYS A 207 23.96 -11.19 10.66
N LYS A 208 24.65 -11.87 9.75
CA LYS A 208 26.10 -11.69 9.47
C LYS A 208 26.37 -10.78 8.31
N GLY A 209 25.35 -10.43 7.51
CA GLY A 209 25.49 -9.59 6.33
C GLY A 209 24.41 -9.85 5.29
N THR A 210 24.56 -9.21 4.16
CA THR A 210 23.63 -9.28 3.04
C THR A 210 24.36 -9.75 1.76
N TYR A 211 23.62 -10.48 0.92
CA TYR A 211 24.05 -10.80 -0.45
C TYR A 211 23.18 -10.01 -1.42
N SER A 212 23.80 -9.29 -2.35
CA SER A 212 23.11 -8.54 -3.40
C SER A 212 23.39 -9.18 -4.75
N TYR A 213 22.36 -9.55 -5.47
CA TYR A 213 22.52 -10.06 -6.83
C TYR A 213 23.03 -8.99 -7.79
N TYR A 214 22.69 -7.72 -7.56
CA TYR A 214 23.18 -6.60 -8.35
C TYR A 214 24.68 -6.39 -8.15
N LEU A 215 25.17 -6.29 -6.92
CA LEU A 215 26.60 -6.09 -6.63
C LEU A 215 27.46 -7.26 -7.10
N GLN A 216 26.89 -8.47 -7.15
CA GLN A 216 27.57 -9.66 -7.67
C GLN A 216 27.43 -9.80 -9.20
N ASN A 217 26.87 -8.81 -9.89
CA ASN A 217 26.61 -8.82 -11.34
C ASN A 217 25.80 -10.04 -11.81
N ARG A 218 24.89 -10.54 -10.95
CA ARG A 218 24.06 -11.72 -11.24
C ARG A 218 22.64 -11.38 -11.64
N ILE A 219 22.14 -10.18 -11.27
CA ILE A 219 20.72 -9.81 -11.48
C ILE A 219 20.33 -9.79 -12.95
N GLU A 220 21.27 -9.45 -13.86
CA GLU A 220 21.02 -9.35 -15.29
C GLU A 220 20.51 -10.66 -15.94
N LYS A 221 20.80 -11.79 -15.32
CA LYS A 221 20.33 -13.10 -15.80
C LYS A 221 18.83 -13.29 -15.58
N PHE A 222 18.24 -12.54 -14.67
CA PHE A 222 16.87 -12.70 -14.20
C PHE A 222 15.93 -11.55 -14.66
N ARG A 223 16.50 -10.49 -15.25
CA ARG A 223 15.76 -9.35 -15.80
C ARG A 223 14.98 -9.62 -17.07
#